data_95cdd9851fb9010d22443e41dce58704
#
_entry.id   95cdd9851fb9010d22443e41dce58704
#
_cell.length_a   1.000
_cell.length_b   1.000
_cell.length_c   1.000
_cell.angle_alpha   90.00
_cell.angle_beta   90.00
_cell.angle_gamma   90.00
#
_symmetry.space_group_name_H-M   'P 1'
#
loop_
_entity.id
_entity.type
_entity.pdbx_description
1 polymer ?
#
loop_
_entity_poly.entity_id
_entity_poly.type
_entity_poly.pdbx_seq_one_letter_code
_entity_poly.pdbx_strand_id
1 'polypeptide(L)'
;MITHNFNDIDAQSFDDWYRHPDNRKIIERENRLMFDMIQPVRGEHVLGIGCATGQRLFKFLERGLTVTGIDSSQDMVDAAERNLGNRVDLHLGEPESLPFDDNSFNISIMVNTLELCKDYKIALEEAARVTKDRLFIGIWNKFAIKDVMIQIKDMFPQVDEKSFQLYTSSEIKRHLKSVLGKVPMEWKTIGQPGEGADNMFGDFIDRCTFLQRCPFGTFMGISVILVPSFRLRPLDMKAEKNNEALAGAI
;
A
#
# COMPACT_ATOMS: atom_id res chain seq x y z
N MET A 1 19.14 15.42 -10.85
CA MET A 1 18.01 14.48 -10.80
C MET A 1 18.60 13.13 -10.47
N ILE A 2 18.48 12.67 -9.24
CA ILE A 2 18.92 11.35 -8.84
C ILE A 2 17.74 10.43 -9.14
N THR A 3 17.82 9.70 -10.25
CA THR A 3 16.87 8.64 -10.57
C THR A 3 17.19 7.47 -9.64
N HIS A 4 16.41 7.34 -8.57
CA HIS A 4 16.51 6.21 -7.67
C HIS A 4 15.96 4.99 -8.39
N ASN A 5 16.85 4.09 -8.79
CA ASN A 5 16.47 2.79 -9.31
C ASN A 5 16.12 1.89 -8.13
N PHE A 6 14.82 1.66 -7.93
CA PHE A 6 14.29 0.61 -7.08
C PHE A 6 14.80 -0.79 -7.45
N ASN A 7 15.35 -0.94 -8.66
CA ASN A 7 15.97 -2.16 -9.16
C ASN A 7 17.23 -2.58 -8.38
N ASP A 8 17.70 -1.77 -7.42
CA ASP A 8 18.89 -2.07 -6.61
C ASP A 8 18.55 -2.81 -5.29
N ILE A 9 17.27 -3.00 -4.98
CA ILE A 9 16.85 -3.76 -3.80
C ILE A 9 16.79 -5.23 -4.17
N ASP A 10 17.73 -6.00 -3.63
CA ASP A 10 17.78 -7.45 -3.79
C ASP A 10 16.61 -8.13 -3.04
N ALA A 11 15.76 -8.82 -3.80
CA ALA A 11 14.59 -9.53 -3.27
C ALA A 11 14.97 -10.61 -2.24
N GLN A 12 16.16 -11.24 -2.37
CA GLN A 12 16.64 -12.22 -1.41
C GLN A 12 16.97 -11.58 -0.06
N SER A 13 17.70 -10.45 -0.08
CA SER A 13 18.02 -9.71 1.14
C SER A 13 16.77 -9.22 1.86
N PHE A 14 15.74 -8.78 1.11
CA PHE A 14 14.44 -8.41 1.65
C PHE A 14 13.74 -9.60 2.33
N ASP A 15 13.71 -10.76 1.69
CA ASP A 15 13.13 -11.97 2.24
C ASP A 15 13.87 -12.46 3.49
N ASP A 16 15.21 -12.38 3.51
CA ASP A 16 16.04 -12.76 4.65
C ASP A 16 15.77 -11.83 5.85
N TRP A 17 15.67 -10.51 5.61
CA TRP A 17 15.27 -9.55 6.62
C TRP A 17 13.86 -9.86 7.17
N TYR A 18 12.90 -10.13 6.27
CA TYR A 18 11.51 -10.40 6.64
C TYR A 18 11.36 -11.67 7.47
N ARG A 19 12.23 -12.67 7.25
CA ARG A 19 12.24 -13.95 7.98
C ARG A 19 13.03 -13.91 9.28
N HIS A 20 13.85 -12.86 9.49
CA HIS A 20 14.67 -12.77 10.69
C HIS A 20 13.79 -12.71 11.95
N PRO A 21 14.10 -13.49 13.03
CA PRO A 21 13.25 -13.60 14.21
C PRO A 21 12.90 -12.27 14.88
N ASP A 22 13.86 -11.33 14.94
CA ASP A 22 13.67 -10.02 15.57
C ASP A 22 12.71 -9.14 14.75
N ASN A 23 12.84 -9.16 13.42
CA ASN A 23 11.99 -8.38 12.52
C ASN A 23 10.58 -8.95 12.41
N ARG A 24 10.45 -10.28 12.57
CA ARG A 24 9.17 -10.97 12.53
C ARG A 24 8.16 -10.42 13.53
N LYS A 25 8.60 -10.06 14.74
CA LYS A 25 7.73 -9.47 15.77
C LYS A 25 7.20 -8.11 15.34
N ILE A 26 8.06 -7.26 14.74
CA ILE A 26 7.67 -5.95 14.20
C ILE A 26 6.61 -6.14 13.12
N ILE A 27 6.88 -7.01 12.15
CA ILE A 27 6.00 -7.31 11.03
C ILE A 27 4.64 -7.86 11.52
N GLU A 28 4.64 -8.73 12.53
CA GLU A 28 3.42 -9.29 13.10
C GLU A 28 2.57 -8.20 13.79
N ARG A 29 3.20 -7.23 14.47
CA ARG A 29 2.53 -6.07 15.07
C ARG A 29 1.91 -5.17 14.00
N GLU A 30 2.64 -4.88 12.92
CA GLU A 30 2.14 -4.11 11.77
C GLU A 30 0.97 -4.81 11.08
N ASN A 31 1.09 -6.12 10.84
CA ASN A 31 0.02 -6.92 10.24
C ASN A 31 -1.23 -6.94 11.13
N ARG A 32 -1.06 -7.10 12.45
CA ARG A 32 -2.17 -7.04 13.41
C ARG A 32 -2.89 -5.71 13.31
N LEU A 33 -2.15 -4.59 13.38
CA LEU A 33 -2.72 -3.26 13.25
C LEU A 33 -3.51 -3.11 11.94
N MET A 34 -2.93 -3.52 10.83
CA MET A 34 -3.58 -3.47 9.52
C MET A 34 -4.89 -4.25 9.51
N PHE A 35 -4.88 -5.52 9.94
CA PHE A 35 -6.09 -6.36 9.96
C PHE A 35 -7.16 -5.83 10.92
N ASP A 36 -6.76 -5.27 12.07
CA ASP A 36 -7.69 -4.66 13.03
C ASP A 36 -8.35 -3.40 12.47
N MET A 37 -7.66 -2.66 11.59
CA MET A 37 -8.20 -1.43 11.00
C MET A 37 -9.05 -1.70 9.75
N ILE A 38 -8.69 -2.68 8.93
CA ILE A 38 -9.44 -2.96 7.68
C ILE A 38 -10.52 -4.03 7.84
N GLN A 39 -10.40 -4.93 8.82
CA GLN A 39 -11.37 -6.00 9.11
C GLN A 39 -11.85 -6.72 7.84
N PRO A 40 -10.94 -7.38 7.09
CA PRO A 40 -11.29 -7.97 5.80
C PRO A 40 -12.25 -9.15 5.98
N VAL A 41 -13.18 -9.30 5.05
CA VAL A 41 -14.18 -10.37 5.05
C VAL A 41 -13.81 -11.40 3.98
N ARG A 42 -14.02 -12.68 4.28
CA ARG A 42 -13.76 -13.78 3.34
C ARG A 42 -14.47 -13.57 2.01
N GLY A 43 -13.74 -13.74 0.91
CA GLY A 43 -14.24 -13.56 -0.45
C GLY A 43 -14.07 -12.14 -1.00
N GLU A 44 -13.61 -11.19 -0.21
CA GLU A 44 -13.22 -9.88 -0.74
C GLU A 44 -11.95 -10.00 -1.59
N HIS A 45 -11.81 -9.07 -2.54
CA HIS A 45 -10.66 -8.96 -3.41
C HIS A 45 -9.73 -7.86 -2.89
N VAL A 46 -8.47 -8.22 -2.62
CA VAL A 46 -7.44 -7.33 -2.08
C VAL A 46 -6.38 -7.05 -3.12
N LEU A 47 -6.01 -5.78 -3.30
CA LEU A 47 -4.85 -5.33 -4.05
C LEU A 47 -3.72 -4.93 -3.09
N GLY A 48 -2.55 -5.54 -3.25
CA GLY A 48 -1.31 -5.06 -2.63
C GLY A 48 -0.52 -4.21 -3.59
N ILE A 49 -0.38 -2.91 -3.29
CA ILE A 49 0.39 -1.95 -4.08
C ILE A 49 1.78 -1.79 -3.45
N GLY A 50 2.84 -2.07 -4.21
CA GLY A 50 4.19 -2.27 -3.68
C GLY A 50 4.24 -3.56 -2.87
N CYS A 51 3.89 -4.69 -3.51
CA CYS A 51 3.70 -5.96 -2.81
C CYS A 51 5.01 -6.65 -2.43
N ALA A 52 6.16 -6.18 -2.92
CA ALA A 52 7.48 -6.76 -2.73
C ALA A 52 7.46 -8.28 -2.99
N THR A 53 8.10 -9.07 -2.16
CA THR A 53 8.18 -10.55 -2.31
C THR A 53 6.88 -11.29 -1.94
N GLY A 54 5.76 -10.56 -1.73
CA GLY A 54 4.44 -11.14 -1.49
C GLY A 54 4.16 -11.67 -0.08
N GLN A 55 5.10 -11.51 0.87
CA GLN A 55 4.96 -12.05 2.23
C GLN A 55 3.69 -11.55 2.94
N ARG A 56 3.33 -10.28 2.74
CA ARG A 56 2.12 -9.68 3.34
C ARG A 56 0.86 -10.18 2.63
N LEU A 57 0.92 -10.39 1.30
CA LEU A 57 -0.19 -10.92 0.52
C LEU A 57 -0.57 -12.34 0.96
N PHE A 58 0.41 -13.16 1.32
CA PHE A 58 0.19 -14.50 1.85
C PHE A 58 -0.78 -14.52 3.05
N LYS A 59 -0.71 -13.48 3.92
CA LYS A 59 -1.61 -13.36 5.08
C LYS A 59 -3.08 -13.15 4.72
N PHE A 60 -3.36 -12.56 3.58
CA PHE A 60 -4.73 -12.43 3.05
C PHE A 60 -5.21 -13.73 2.42
N LEU A 61 -4.34 -14.45 1.71
CA LEU A 61 -4.66 -15.78 1.18
C LEU A 61 -5.04 -16.77 2.30
N GLU A 62 -4.29 -16.78 3.41
CA GLU A 62 -4.59 -17.62 4.57
C GLU A 62 -5.98 -17.35 5.16
N ARG A 63 -6.53 -16.16 4.94
CA ARG A 63 -7.88 -15.75 5.38
C ARG A 63 -8.97 -15.98 4.35
N GLY A 64 -8.61 -16.58 3.21
CA GLY A 64 -9.56 -16.92 2.13
C GLY A 64 -10.05 -15.73 1.32
N LEU A 65 -9.20 -14.71 1.15
CA LEU A 65 -9.45 -13.60 0.25
C LEU A 65 -8.86 -13.89 -1.14
N THR A 66 -9.41 -13.24 -2.17
CA THR A 66 -8.79 -13.16 -3.49
C THR A 66 -7.73 -12.05 -3.44
N VAL A 67 -6.55 -12.29 -4.01
CA VAL A 67 -5.42 -11.38 -3.86
C VAL A 67 -4.78 -11.10 -5.21
N THR A 68 -4.54 -9.83 -5.47
CA THR A 68 -3.71 -9.32 -6.57
C THR A 68 -2.56 -8.51 -5.98
N GLY A 69 -1.38 -8.62 -6.57
CA GLY A 69 -0.20 -7.84 -6.20
C GLY A 69 0.34 -7.04 -7.38
N ILE A 70 0.89 -5.86 -7.11
CA ILE A 70 1.64 -5.07 -8.09
C ILE A 70 2.88 -4.49 -7.43
N ASP A 71 4.01 -4.56 -8.15
CA ASP A 71 5.27 -3.95 -7.73
C ASP A 71 6.01 -3.37 -8.94
N SER A 72 6.82 -2.36 -8.72
CA SER A 72 7.62 -1.72 -9.78
C SER A 72 8.92 -2.45 -10.07
N SER A 73 9.34 -3.37 -9.20
CA SER A 73 10.55 -4.18 -9.35
C SER A 73 10.23 -5.56 -9.90
N GLN A 74 10.81 -5.91 -11.05
CA GLN A 74 10.68 -7.25 -11.64
C GLN A 74 11.20 -8.33 -10.69
N ASP A 75 12.33 -8.07 -9.99
CA ASP A 75 12.92 -9.03 -9.05
C ASP A 75 11.99 -9.33 -7.88
N MET A 76 11.23 -8.31 -7.41
CA MET A 76 10.22 -8.47 -6.37
C MET A 76 9.02 -9.29 -6.87
N VAL A 77 8.54 -9.01 -8.07
CA VAL A 77 7.43 -9.77 -8.70
C VAL A 77 7.84 -11.24 -8.89
N ASP A 78 9.03 -11.51 -9.43
CA ASP A 78 9.54 -12.86 -9.62
C ASP A 78 9.71 -13.61 -8.29
N ALA A 79 10.14 -12.92 -7.24
CA ALA A 79 10.21 -13.48 -5.88
C ALA A 79 8.81 -13.76 -5.30
N ALA A 80 7.86 -12.86 -5.51
CA ALA A 80 6.47 -13.05 -5.11
C ALA A 80 5.83 -14.25 -5.81
N GLU A 81 6.10 -14.45 -7.11
CA GLU A 81 5.64 -15.64 -7.84
C GLU A 81 6.21 -16.93 -7.25
N ARG A 82 7.50 -16.95 -6.92
CA ARG A 82 8.13 -18.11 -6.25
C ARG A 82 7.52 -18.40 -4.88
N ASN A 83 7.21 -17.36 -4.11
CA ASN A 83 6.69 -17.48 -2.75
C ASN A 83 5.20 -17.86 -2.70
N LEU A 84 4.40 -17.36 -3.65
CA LEU A 84 2.93 -17.47 -3.62
C LEU A 84 2.39 -18.48 -4.64
N GLY A 85 3.15 -18.75 -5.70
CA GLY A 85 2.71 -19.59 -6.83
C GLY A 85 1.49 -19.01 -7.53
N ASN A 86 0.72 -19.84 -8.23
CA ASN A 86 -0.45 -19.46 -9.02
C ASN A 86 -1.69 -19.05 -8.19
N ARG A 87 -1.50 -18.69 -6.91
CA ARG A 87 -2.62 -18.33 -6.00
C ARG A 87 -2.91 -16.84 -6.00
N VAL A 88 -2.04 -16.04 -6.60
CA VAL A 88 -2.10 -14.58 -6.64
C VAL A 88 -1.90 -14.13 -8.07
N ASP A 89 -2.65 -13.14 -8.50
CA ASP A 89 -2.43 -12.43 -9.76
C ASP A 89 -1.39 -11.33 -9.51
N LEU A 90 -0.23 -11.42 -10.17
CA LEU A 90 0.90 -10.53 -9.96
C LEU A 90 1.21 -9.70 -11.20
N HIS A 91 1.44 -8.42 -11.00
CA HIS A 91 1.70 -7.45 -12.07
C HIS A 91 2.97 -6.66 -11.81
N LEU A 92 3.70 -6.36 -12.86
CA LEU A 92 4.75 -5.34 -12.87
C LEU A 92 4.13 -3.99 -13.19
N GLY A 93 4.35 -2.97 -12.34
CA GLY A 93 3.83 -1.64 -12.59
C GLY A 93 4.08 -0.64 -11.47
N GLU A 94 3.98 0.63 -11.81
CA GLU A 94 4.24 1.75 -10.90
C GLU A 94 2.97 2.09 -10.09
N PRO A 95 3.11 2.45 -8.80
CA PRO A 95 1.97 2.86 -7.96
C PRO A 95 1.23 4.09 -8.48
N GLU A 96 1.92 4.95 -9.24
CA GLU A 96 1.37 6.17 -9.84
C GLU A 96 0.55 5.94 -11.11
N SER A 97 0.51 4.70 -11.63
CA SER A 97 -0.24 4.35 -12.86
C SER A 97 -0.69 2.91 -12.82
N LEU A 98 -1.75 2.64 -12.06
CA LEU A 98 -2.25 1.29 -11.85
C LEU A 98 -3.05 0.80 -13.08
N PRO A 99 -2.72 -0.39 -13.65
CA PRO A 99 -3.36 -0.92 -14.86
C PRO A 99 -4.72 -1.58 -14.56
N PHE A 100 -5.47 -1.04 -13.62
CA PHE A 100 -6.77 -1.57 -13.19
C PHE A 100 -7.88 -0.55 -13.39
N ASP A 101 -9.10 -1.03 -13.59
CA ASP A 101 -10.28 -0.19 -13.68
C ASP A 101 -10.66 0.43 -12.33
N ASP A 102 -11.48 1.49 -12.37
CA ASP A 102 -12.03 2.12 -11.18
C ASP A 102 -12.83 1.11 -10.34
N ASN A 103 -12.67 1.14 -9.01
CA ASN A 103 -13.39 0.29 -8.06
C ASN A 103 -13.24 -1.24 -8.30
N SER A 104 -12.10 -1.69 -8.83
CA SER A 104 -11.84 -3.12 -9.11
C SER A 104 -11.63 -3.96 -7.86
N PHE A 105 -11.18 -3.37 -6.75
CA PHE A 105 -10.82 -4.08 -5.54
C PHE A 105 -11.65 -3.62 -4.34
N ASN A 106 -12.08 -4.56 -3.49
CA ASN A 106 -12.75 -4.20 -2.24
C ASN A 106 -11.80 -3.48 -1.27
N ILE A 107 -10.56 -3.94 -1.23
CA ILE A 107 -9.52 -3.41 -0.34
C ILE A 107 -8.26 -3.19 -1.15
N SER A 108 -7.60 -2.03 -0.96
CA SER A 108 -6.20 -1.87 -1.37
C SER A 108 -5.33 -1.58 -0.16
N ILE A 109 -4.12 -2.12 -0.18
CA ILE A 109 -3.11 -1.87 0.85
C ILE A 109 -1.83 -1.32 0.22
N MET A 110 -1.27 -0.28 0.84
CA MET A 110 0.05 0.26 0.57
C MET A 110 0.83 0.28 1.88
N VAL A 111 1.87 -0.53 2.01
CA VAL A 111 2.63 -0.61 3.27
C VAL A 111 4.11 -0.42 2.98
N ASN A 112 4.67 0.66 3.52
CA ASN A 112 6.04 1.11 3.28
C ASN A 112 6.33 1.31 1.78
N THR A 113 5.33 1.72 1.04
CA THR A 113 5.37 1.94 -0.42
C THR A 113 5.48 3.42 -0.75
N LEU A 114 4.74 4.28 -0.04
CA LEU A 114 4.70 5.71 -0.33
C LEU A 114 6.05 6.40 -0.19
N GLU A 115 6.88 5.91 0.74
CA GLU A 115 8.23 6.43 1.01
C GLU A 115 9.15 6.31 -0.20
N LEU A 116 8.78 5.46 -1.13
CA LEU A 116 9.55 5.05 -2.28
C LEU A 116 8.93 5.55 -3.61
N CYS A 117 7.71 6.08 -3.58
CA CYS A 117 7.02 6.63 -4.74
C CYS A 117 7.71 7.91 -5.26
N LYS A 118 7.72 8.08 -6.58
CA LYS A 118 8.17 9.31 -7.24
C LYS A 118 7.25 10.48 -6.89
N ASP A 119 5.94 10.22 -6.91
CA ASP A 119 4.90 11.15 -6.45
C ASP A 119 3.84 10.41 -5.62
N TYR A 120 3.98 10.48 -4.30
CA TYR A 120 3.05 9.83 -3.37
C TYR A 120 1.60 10.28 -3.53
N LYS A 121 1.38 11.50 -4.06
CA LYS A 121 0.03 12.03 -4.22
C LYS A 121 -0.69 11.34 -5.35
N ILE A 122 -0.01 11.18 -6.49
CA ILE A 122 -0.55 10.44 -7.63
C ILE A 122 -0.77 8.98 -7.25
N ALA A 123 0.18 8.37 -6.53
CA ALA A 123 0.03 6.99 -6.05
C ALA A 123 -1.18 6.81 -5.13
N LEU A 124 -1.47 7.78 -4.23
CA LEU A 124 -2.66 7.77 -3.39
C LEU A 124 -3.96 7.96 -4.18
N GLU A 125 -3.94 8.80 -5.21
CA GLU A 125 -5.09 9.02 -6.10
C GLU A 125 -5.43 7.76 -6.89
N GLU A 126 -4.42 7.07 -7.44
CA GLU A 126 -4.58 5.81 -8.14
C GLU A 126 -5.05 4.69 -7.20
N ALA A 127 -4.44 4.57 -6.01
CA ALA A 127 -4.90 3.61 -5.01
C ALA A 127 -6.36 3.83 -4.63
N ALA A 128 -6.78 5.08 -4.44
CA ALA A 128 -8.18 5.41 -4.15
C ALA A 128 -9.11 5.16 -5.34
N ARG A 129 -8.65 5.38 -6.58
CA ARG A 129 -9.42 5.16 -7.81
C ARG A 129 -9.80 3.70 -8.00
N VAL A 130 -8.84 2.80 -7.81
CA VAL A 130 -9.04 1.36 -8.02
C VAL A 130 -9.74 0.67 -6.86
N THR A 131 -9.84 1.34 -5.70
CA THR A 131 -10.42 0.77 -4.47
C THR A 131 -11.88 1.16 -4.31
N LYS A 132 -12.71 0.17 -4.01
CA LYS A 132 -14.15 0.33 -3.82
C LYS A 132 -14.54 0.69 -2.38
N ASP A 133 -14.01 -0.04 -1.41
CA ASP A 133 -14.54 0.00 -0.05
C ASP A 133 -13.53 0.56 0.99
N ARG A 134 -12.31 0.03 1.04
CA ARG A 134 -11.32 0.39 2.07
C ARG A 134 -9.90 0.49 1.52
N LEU A 135 -9.24 1.59 1.81
CA LEU A 135 -7.82 1.79 1.51
C LEU A 135 -7.04 1.82 2.83
N PHE A 136 -6.03 0.97 2.95
CA PHE A 136 -5.08 0.99 4.06
C PHE A 136 -3.72 1.51 3.60
N ILE A 137 -3.18 2.43 4.36
CA ILE A 137 -1.86 3.03 4.14
C ILE A 137 -1.04 2.83 5.40
N GLY A 138 0.01 2.03 5.28
CA GLY A 138 1.01 1.83 6.33
C GLY A 138 2.28 2.58 5.98
N ILE A 139 2.75 3.45 6.84
CA ILE A 139 3.95 4.26 6.61
C ILE A 139 4.87 4.29 7.81
N TRP A 140 6.16 4.49 7.55
CA TRP A 140 7.11 4.88 8.57
C TRP A 140 6.87 6.32 9.00
N ASN A 141 6.81 6.50 10.30
CA ASN A 141 6.41 7.78 10.86
C ASN A 141 7.57 8.77 10.94
N LYS A 142 7.43 9.91 10.30
CA LYS A 142 8.42 11.00 10.31
C LYS A 142 8.79 11.50 11.71
N PHE A 143 7.87 11.42 12.67
CA PHE A 143 8.15 11.85 14.05
C PHE A 143 9.06 10.88 14.81
N ALA A 144 9.19 9.62 14.35
CA ALA A 144 10.08 8.62 14.91
C ALA A 144 11.33 8.39 14.04
N ILE A 145 11.80 9.43 13.37
CA ILE A 145 12.84 9.36 12.32
C ILE A 145 14.11 8.59 12.74
N LYS A 146 14.55 8.69 13.99
CA LYS A 146 15.76 7.99 14.47
C LYS A 146 15.56 6.47 14.44
N ASP A 147 14.45 5.98 15.00
CA ASP A 147 14.17 4.56 15.09
C ASP A 147 13.82 3.99 13.70
N VAL A 148 13.10 4.78 12.89
CA VAL A 148 12.76 4.45 11.49
C VAL A 148 14.03 4.32 10.64
N MET A 149 15.01 5.22 10.77
CA MET A 149 16.26 5.14 10.01
C MET A 149 17.07 3.89 10.35
N ILE A 150 17.03 3.42 11.59
CA ILE A 150 17.65 2.15 11.97
C ILE A 150 16.96 0.99 11.22
N GLN A 151 15.64 0.94 11.22
CA GLN A 151 14.89 -0.10 10.52
C GLN A 151 15.12 -0.09 9.01
N ILE A 152 15.17 1.10 8.40
CA ILE A 152 15.45 1.25 6.97
C ILE A 152 16.84 0.72 6.62
N LYS A 153 17.86 1.05 7.42
CA LYS A 153 19.23 0.54 7.22
C LYS A 153 19.32 -0.98 7.33
N ASP A 154 18.61 -1.54 8.30
CA ASP A 154 18.58 -2.98 8.49
C ASP A 154 17.85 -3.70 7.35
N MET A 155 16.78 -3.09 6.82
CA MET A 155 15.98 -3.66 5.72
C MET A 155 16.64 -3.46 4.35
N PHE A 156 17.26 -2.30 4.14
CA PHE A 156 17.83 -1.87 2.86
C PHE A 156 19.26 -1.34 3.02
N PRO A 157 20.24 -2.19 3.40
CA PRO A 157 21.60 -1.74 3.73
C PRO A 157 22.33 -1.09 2.55
N GLN A 158 21.89 -1.33 1.33
CA GLN A 158 22.51 -0.82 0.09
C GLN A 158 21.89 0.48 -0.41
N VAL A 159 20.75 0.92 0.17
CA VAL A 159 20.01 2.10 -0.30
C VAL A 159 20.38 3.33 0.53
N ASP A 160 20.62 4.47 -0.13
CA ASP A 160 20.86 5.74 0.56
C ASP A 160 19.60 6.15 1.33
N GLU A 161 19.75 6.44 2.63
CA GLU A 161 18.66 6.89 3.51
C GLU A 161 17.93 8.13 2.96
N LYS A 162 18.60 8.96 2.18
CA LYS A 162 18.03 10.15 1.54
C LYS A 162 17.03 9.81 0.43
N SER A 163 16.99 8.54 0.00
CA SER A 163 16.06 8.07 -1.02
C SER A 163 14.65 7.90 -0.48
N PHE A 164 14.51 7.75 0.84
CA PHE A 164 13.21 7.57 1.48
C PHE A 164 12.57 8.89 1.87
N GLN A 165 11.30 9.06 1.49
CA GLN A 165 10.51 10.20 1.90
C GLN A 165 9.60 9.81 3.06
N LEU A 166 9.83 10.37 4.24
CA LEU A 166 8.99 10.11 5.41
C LEU A 166 7.86 11.13 5.53
N TYR A 167 6.69 10.64 5.90
CA TYR A 167 5.47 11.43 5.99
C TYR A 167 4.90 11.45 7.40
N THR A 168 4.09 12.47 7.68
CA THR A 168 3.24 12.55 8.86
C THR A 168 1.80 12.16 8.51
N SER A 169 1.02 11.73 9.49
CA SER A 169 -0.41 11.46 9.29
C SER A 169 -1.16 12.69 8.76
N SER A 170 -0.74 13.87 9.15
CA SER A 170 -1.38 15.12 8.76
C SER A 170 -1.17 15.44 7.27
N GLU A 171 0.01 15.15 6.73
CA GLU A 171 0.31 15.31 5.31
C GLU A 171 -0.55 14.38 4.46
N ILE A 172 -0.54 13.08 4.77
CA ILE A 172 -1.33 12.09 4.05
C ILE A 172 -2.83 12.37 4.13
N LYS A 173 -3.36 12.62 5.34
CA LYS A 173 -4.80 12.92 5.54
C LYS A 173 -5.23 14.20 4.84
N ARG A 174 -4.38 15.22 4.78
CA ARG A 174 -4.68 16.48 4.08
C ARG A 174 -4.83 16.23 2.59
N HIS A 175 -3.91 15.46 2.00
CA HIS A 175 -3.98 15.13 0.58
C HIS A 175 -5.22 14.28 0.27
N LEU A 176 -5.44 13.20 1.00
CA LEU A 176 -6.64 12.36 0.83
C LEU A 176 -7.94 13.15 0.95
N LYS A 177 -8.03 14.11 1.91
CA LYS A 177 -9.19 14.99 2.03
C LYS A 177 -9.38 15.93 0.85
N SER A 178 -8.29 16.37 0.22
CA SER A 178 -8.38 17.24 -0.98
C SER A 178 -8.92 16.49 -2.19
N VAL A 179 -8.64 15.20 -2.30
CA VAL A 179 -9.04 14.34 -3.42
C VAL A 179 -10.41 13.71 -3.21
N LEU A 180 -10.62 13.14 -2.02
CA LEU A 180 -11.80 12.32 -1.70
C LEU A 180 -12.91 13.12 -0.98
N GLY A 181 -12.62 14.35 -0.56
CA GLY A 181 -13.56 15.14 0.24
C GLY A 181 -13.64 14.64 1.68
N LYS A 182 -14.85 14.71 2.26
CA LYS A 182 -15.11 14.28 3.64
C LYS A 182 -15.42 12.80 3.70
N VAL A 183 -14.38 11.97 3.72
CA VAL A 183 -14.50 10.52 3.94
C VAL A 183 -14.05 10.13 5.35
N PRO A 184 -14.62 9.07 5.96
CA PRO A 184 -14.15 8.56 7.24
C PRO A 184 -12.71 8.09 7.15
N MET A 185 -11.86 8.59 8.05
CA MET A 185 -10.45 8.19 8.14
C MET A 185 -10.08 7.94 9.59
N GLU A 186 -9.48 6.79 9.86
CA GLU A 186 -8.87 6.46 11.14
C GLU A 186 -7.35 6.37 10.99
N TRP A 187 -6.62 6.69 12.04
CA TRP A 187 -5.18 6.46 12.08
C TRP A 187 -4.78 5.94 13.45
N LYS A 188 -3.79 5.06 13.46
CA LYS A 188 -3.20 4.46 14.66
C LYS A 188 -1.69 4.31 14.47
N THR A 189 -0.94 4.28 15.57
CA THR A 189 0.50 4.04 15.57
C THR A 189 0.86 2.89 16.50
N ILE A 190 1.97 2.23 16.19
CA ILE A 190 2.61 1.21 17.03
C ILE A 190 4.12 1.45 17.07
N GLY A 191 4.82 0.74 17.97
CA GLY A 191 6.26 0.90 18.12
C GLY A 191 6.61 2.22 18.81
N GLN A 192 6.15 2.42 20.05
CA GLN A 192 6.45 3.64 20.80
C GLN A 192 7.94 3.73 21.17
N PRO A 193 8.52 4.95 21.27
CA PRO A 193 9.92 5.15 21.65
C PRO A 193 10.27 4.47 22.98
N GLY A 194 11.40 3.74 23.01
CA GLY A 194 11.87 3.02 24.20
C GLY A 194 11.32 1.60 24.37
N GLU A 195 10.50 1.12 23.46
CA GLU A 195 10.10 -0.26 23.37
C GLU A 195 11.21 -1.06 22.66
N GLY A 196 12.00 -1.84 23.43
CA GLY A 196 12.84 -2.87 22.82
C GLY A 196 11.96 -3.95 22.16
N ALA A 197 12.43 -4.55 21.07
CA ALA A 197 11.71 -5.59 20.33
C ALA A 197 11.26 -6.81 21.19
N ASP A 198 11.81 -6.96 22.39
CA ASP A 198 11.62 -8.10 23.29
C ASP A 198 10.63 -7.88 24.44
N ASN A 199 10.01 -6.70 24.55
CA ASN A 199 9.20 -6.40 25.71
C ASN A 199 7.74 -6.87 25.53
N MET A 200 7.31 -7.81 26.38
CA MET A 200 5.90 -8.14 26.60
C MET A 200 5.04 -6.88 26.93
N PHE A 201 5.69 -5.81 27.36
CA PHE A 201 5.11 -4.47 27.55
C PHE A 201 4.73 -3.81 26.23
N GLY A 202 5.50 -3.99 25.14
CA GLY A 202 5.21 -3.41 23.82
C GLY A 202 3.90 -3.94 23.24
N ASP A 203 3.64 -5.25 23.36
CA ASP A 203 2.37 -5.85 22.94
C ASP A 203 1.16 -5.33 23.75
N PHE A 204 1.34 -5.00 25.02
CA PHE A 204 0.30 -4.40 25.85
C PHE A 204 0.04 -2.94 25.46
N ILE A 205 1.11 -2.19 25.22
CA ILE A 205 1.04 -0.78 24.79
C ILE A 205 0.34 -0.66 23.43
N ASP A 206 0.69 -1.52 22.48
CA ASP A 206 0.07 -1.55 21.16
C ASP A 206 -1.43 -1.89 21.18
N ARG A 207 -1.90 -2.58 22.22
CA ARG A 207 -3.33 -2.86 22.40
C ARG A 207 -4.08 -1.73 23.12
N CYS A 208 -3.35 -0.81 23.74
CA CYS A 208 -3.96 0.31 24.42
C CYS A 208 -4.42 1.38 23.41
N THR A 209 -5.71 1.49 23.18
CA THR A 209 -6.34 2.42 22.21
C THR A 209 -5.94 3.88 22.43
N PHE A 210 -5.61 4.27 23.65
CA PHE A 210 -5.13 5.60 23.95
C PHE A 210 -3.71 5.84 23.43
N LEU A 211 -2.83 4.84 23.57
CA LEU A 211 -1.43 4.91 23.11
C LEU A 211 -1.31 4.74 21.59
N GLN A 212 -2.23 4.02 20.95
CA GLN A 212 -2.31 3.96 19.48
C GLN A 212 -2.62 5.31 18.81
N ARG A 213 -3.12 6.28 19.56
CA ARG A 213 -3.31 7.67 19.10
C ARG A 213 -2.12 8.58 19.42
N CYS A 214 -1.05 8.04 20.01
CA CYS A 214 0.19 8.77 20.24
C CYS A 214 0.91 8.97 18.88
N PRO A 215 1.29 10.20 18.50
CA PRO A 215 1.88 10.46 17.19
C PRO A 215 3.35 9.99 17.03
N PHE A 216 3.95 9.39 18.05
CA PHE A 216 5.38 9.10 18.10
C PHE A 216 5.75 7.62 17.83
N GLY A 217 4.80 6.74 17.53
CA GLY A 217 5.10 5.37 17.13
C GLY A 217 5.89 5.29 15.82
N THR A 218 6.72 4.27 15.64
CA THR A 218 7.58 4.09 14.46
C THR A 218 6.79 3.78 13.20
N PHE A 219 5.73 2.98 13.32
CA PHE A 219 4.84 2.65 12.21
C PHE A 219 3.45 3.26 12.43
N MET A 220 2.86 3.77 11.36
CA MET A 220 1.55 4.39 11.36
C MET A 220 0.65 3.76 10.30
N GLY A 221 -0.52 3.26 10.74
CA GLY A 221 -1.60 2.83 9.86
C GLY A 221 -2.64 3.94 9.69
N ILE A 222 -3.08 4.17 8.46
CA ILE A 222 -4.20 5.04 8.10
C ILE A 222 -5.20 4.21 7.31
N SER A 223 -6.42 4.09 7.79
CA SER A 223 -7.53 3.44 7.09
C SER A 223 -8.52 4.48 6.60
N VAL A 224 -8.93 4.37 5.35
CA VAL A 224 -9.88 5.24 4.67
C VAL A 224 -11.06 4.38 4.22
N ILE A 225 -12.27 4.78 4.59
CA ILE A 225 -13.51 4.17 4.08
C ILE A 225 -13.93 4.96 2.85
N LEU A 226 -13.94 4.31 1.72
CA LEU A 226 -14.29 4.89 0.43
C LEU A 226 -15.78 4.70 0.14
N VAL A 227 -16.35 5.66 -0.57
CA VAL A 227 -17.66 5.51 -1.20
C VAL A 227 -17.39 5.32 -2.68
N PRO A 228 -17.88 4.24 -3.31
CA PRO A 228 -17.63 3.99 -4.73
C PRO A 228 -18.00 5.21 -5.57
N SER A 229 -17.03 5.78 -6.26
CA SER A 229 -17.25 6.89 -7.18
C SER A 229 -17.25 6.36 -8.60
N PHE A 230 -18.39 6.43 -9.26
CA PHE A 230 -18.47 6.12 -10.69
C PHE A 230 -18.12 7.37 -11.49
N ARG A 231 -16.94 7.42 -12.07
CA ARG A 231 -16.65 8.43 -13.12
C ARG A 231 -17.42 7.99 -14.35
N LEU A 232 -18.49 8.73 -14.67
CA LEU A 232 -19.15 8.61 -15.97
C LEU A 232 -18.14 9.07 -17.02
N ARG A 233 -17.48 8.13 -17.70
CA ARG A 233 -16.80 8.45 -18.94
C ARG A 233 -17.88 8.85 -19.94
N PRO A 234 -17.82 10.06 -20.56
CA PRO A 234 -18.71 10.34 -21.66
C PRO A 234 -18.50 9.24 -22.70
N LEU A 235 -19.56 8.51 -23.04
CA LEU A 235 -19.54 7.65 -24.20
C LEU A 235 -19.28 8.56 -25.39
N ASP A 236 -18.08 8.48 -25.97
CA ASP A 236 -17.81 9.04 -27.29
C ASP A 236 -18.66 8.29 -28.31
N MET A 237 -19.91 8.70 -28.41
CA MET A 237 -20.77 8.29 -29.52
C MET A 237 -20.20 8.95 -30.78
N LYS A 238 -19.29 8.21 -31.46
CA LYS A 238 -19.01 8.54 -32.88
C LYS A 238 -20.30 8.36 -33.61
N ALA A 239 -20.99 9.49 -33.88
CA ALA A 239 -22.04 9.56 -34.90
C ALA A 239 -21.36 9.22 -36.22
N GLU A 240 -21.46 8.00 -36.67
CA GLU A 240 -21.23 7.67 -38.08
C GLU A 240 -22.23 8.50 -38.90
N LYS A 241 -21.74 9.55 -39.54
CA LYS A 241 -22.48 10.19 -40.61
C LYS A 241 -22.53 9.20 -41.78
N ASN A 242 -23.58 8.44 -41.85
CA ASN A 242 -23.98 7.78 -43.08
C ASN A 242 -24.40 8.88 -44.06
N ASN A 243 -23.42 9.42 -44.79
CA ASN A 243 -23.63 10.12 -46.03
C ASN A 243 -23.56 9.08 -47.16
N GLU A 244 -24.57 8.29 -47.32
CA GLU A 244 -24.83 7.64 -48.61
C GLU A 244 -25.95 8.39 -49.32
N ALA A 245 -25.51 9.18 -50.21
CA ALA A 245 -25.98 9.46 -51.53
C ALA A 245 -27.29 8.78 -51.96
N LEU A 246 -28.37 9.56 -51.92
CA LEU A 246 -29.45 9.46 -52.88
C LEU A 246 -29.13 10.46 -54.02
N ALA A 247 -28.38 10.00 -54.99
CA ALA A 247 -28.22 10.68 -56.28
C ALA A 247 -28.14 9.60 -57.36
N GLY A 248 -29.27 9.41 -58.04
CA GLY A 248 -29.23 8.63 -59.26
C GLY A 248 -30.46 7.85 -59.55
N ALA A 249 -31.55 8.55 -59.94
CA ALA A 249 -32.56 7.98 -60.81
C ALA A 249 -33.40 9.13 -61.39
N ILE A 250 -32.98 9.65 -62.52
CA ILE A 250 -33.78 9.91 -63.73
C ILE A 250 -32.78 10.13 -64.87
#